data_47a6ccf9059c5a9f0d5d308262d2a7d4
#
_entry.id   47a6ccf9059c5a9f0d5d308262d2a7d4
#
_cell.length_a   1.000
_cell.length_b   1.000
_cell.length_c   1.000
_cell.angle_alpha   90.00
_cell.angle_beta   90.00
_cell.angle_gamma   90.00
#
_symmetry.space_group_name_H-M   'P 1'
#
loop_
_entity.id
_entity.type
_entity.pdbx_description
1 polymer ?
#
loop_
_entity_poly.entity_id
_entity_poly.type
_entity_poly.pdbx_seq_one_letter_code
_entity_poly.pdbx_strand_id
1 'polypeptide(L)'
;PSNVDTIFVYSFFLSLLAGNSSFIRVSQNGSPQLDIIIQLFQDLYDAGETVTAGRFVICTYPHENKATKIVSKRCELRVIWGGNETVETITAIPLNPTALEIKFPNRTSFSAINLATLAKTTDKELIRLCDNFYADIQLFGQQACSSPLALYFVGSSGPCEQYERFWDFFTAAAKNHKLSASEVMDRYVSASSMAISGVVDRSEVPFSHDKVLLLNGCLTSQRSFRDDHPGNGSLVQFFLPQLVD
;
A
#
# COMPACT_ATOMS: atom_id res chain seq x y z
N PRO A 1 10.21 4.30 1.83
CA PRO A 1 8.94 4.94 1.57
C PRO A 1 8.40 5.55 2.86
N SER A 2 7.85 6.75 2.78
CA SER A 2 7.33 7.46 3.96
C SER A 2 5.99 6.90 4.46
N ASN A 3 5.29 6.13 3.65
CA ASN A 3 3.92 5.68 3.92
C ASN A 3 3.86 4.35 4.70
N VAL A 4 4.89 3.51 4.60
CA VAL A 4 5.06 2.29 5.39
C VAL A 4 6.50 2.25 5.88
N ASP A 5 6.75 2.84 7.04
CA ASP A 5 8.09 3.10 7.57
C ASP A 5 8.90 1.83 7.84
N THR A 6 8.20 0.74 8.11
CA THR A 6 8.81 -0.55 8.44
C THR A 6 9.06 -1.47 7.24
N ILE A 7 8.72 -1.05 6.01
CA ILE A 7 8.85 -1.92 4.82
C ILE A 7 10.28 -2.41 4.58
N PHE A 8 11.28 -1.61 4.95
CA PHE A 8 12.69 -1.99 4.82
C PHE A 8 13.06 -3.23 5.65
N VAL A 9 12.33 -3.48 6.74
CA VAL A 9 12.55 -4.60 7.65
C VAL A 9 12.51 -5.93 6.91
N TYR A 10 11.61 -6.08 5.95
CA TYR A 10 11.52 -7.28 5.12
C TYR A 10 12.84 -7.57 4.38
N SER A 11 13.36 -6.60 3.65
CA SER A 11 14.64 -6.74 2.92
C SER A 11 15.82 -6.87 3.86
N PHE A 12 15.79 -6.17 4.98
CA PHE A 12 16.83 -6.19 5.99
C PHE A 12 16.96 -7.58 6.65
N PHE A 13 15.85 -8.15 7.12
CA PHE A 13 15.91 -9.48 7.74
C PHE A 13 16.33 -10.57 6.75
N LEU A 14 15.88 -10.53 5.51
CA LEU A 14 16.36 -11.46 4.48
C LEU A 14 17.86 -11.34 4.26
N SER A 15 18.37 -10.11 4.21
CA SER A 15 19.82 -9.85 4.09
C SER A 15 20.60 -10.37 5.29
N LEU A 16 20.10 -10.12 6.50
CA LEU A 16 20.72 -10.55 7.75
C LEU A 16 20.75 -12.07 7.88
N LEU A 17 19.63 -12.75 7.59
CA LEU A 17 19.53 -14.21 7.60
C LEU A 17 20.46 -14.86 6.56
N ALA A 18 20.70 -14.21 5.42
CA ALA A 18 21.66 -14.64 4.43
C ALA A 18 23.14 -14.36 4.85
N GLY A 19 23.37 -13.77 6.03
CA GLY A 19 24.70 -13.46 6.55
C GLY A 19 25.36 -12.21 5.97
N ASN A 20 24.60 -11.37 5.26
CA ASN A 20 25.12 -10.15 4.66
C ASN A 20 25.27 -9.01 5.67
N SER A 21 26.12 -8.03 5.34
CA SER A 21 26.15 -6.73 6.01
C SER A 21 25.26 -5.74 5.29
N SER A 22 24.52 -4.90 6.05
CA SER A 22 23.53 -4.00 5.49
C SER A 22 23.75 -2.54 5.88
N PHE A 23 23.69 -1.65 4.90
CA PHE A 23 23.62 -0.23 5.11
C PHE A 23 22.20 0.25 4.76
N ILE A 24 21.46 0.72 5.74
CA ILE A 24 20.03 1.01 5.61
C ILE A 24 19.81 2.51 5.80
N ARG A 25 19.33 3.17 4.75
CA ARG A 25 18.89 4.56 4.83
C ARG A 25 17.38 4.59 4.99
N VAL A 26 16.91 5.16 6.09
CA VAL A 26 15.48 5.39 6.35
C VAL A 26 15.08 6.84 6.08
N SER A 27 13.76 7.11 6.05
CA SER A 27 13.22 8.46 5.91
C SER A 27 13.68 9.36 7.06
N GLN A 28 13.81 10.67 6.80
CA GLN A 28 14.07 11.67 7.83
C GLN A 28 12.82 11.93 8.71
N ASN A 29 11.64 11.61 8.23
CA ASN A 29 10.41 11.65 9.00
C ASN A 29 10.41 10.40 9.89
N GLY A 30 10.82 10.53 11.13
CA GLY A 30 10.79 9.44 12.10
C GLY A 30 9.38 8.87 12.27
N SER A 31 9.30 7.63 12.77
CA SER A 31 8.04 7.01 13.16
C SER A 31 8.20 6.24 14.47
N PRO A 32 7.14 6.16 15.31
CA PRO A 32 7.19 5.38 16.53
C PRO A 32 7.58 3.91 16.31
N GLN A 33 7.18 3.32 15.17
CA GLN A 33 7.53 1.95 14.80
C GLN A 33 9.02 1.80 14.52
N LEU A 34 9.62 2.77 13.84
CA LEU A 34 11.07 2.79 13.59
C LEU A 34 11.85 2.91 14.90
N ASP A 35 11.40 3.77 15.81
CA ASP A 35 12.04 3.94 17.13
C ASP A 35 12.02 2.64 17.94
N ILE A 36 10.90 1.90 17.94
CA ILE A 36 10.79 0.59 18.57
C ILE A 36 11.79 -0.41 17.98
N ILE A 37 11.93 -0.43 16.65
CA ILE A 37 12.86 -1.33 15.96
C ILE A 37 14.31 -0.98 16.33
N ILE A 38 14.66 0.30 16.35
CA ILE A 38 16.00 0.76 16.72
C ILE A 38 16.28 0.38 18.18
N GLN A 39 15.34 0.61 19.10
CA GLN A 39 15.48 0.24 20.50
C GLN A 39 15.68 -1.25 20.68
N LEU A 40 14.91 -2.09 19.97
CA LEU A 40 15.08 -3.56 20.01
C LEU A 40 16.51 -3.97 19.63
N PHE A 41 17.10 -3.38 18.60
CA PHE A 41 18.48 -3.69 18.21
C PHE A 41 19.50 -3.16 19.20
N GLN A 42 19.23 -2.02 19.85
CA GLN A 42 20.09 -1.52 20.92
C GLN A 42 20.05 -2.45 22.13
N ASP A 43 18.88 -2.91 22.53
CA ASP A 43 18.72 -3.85 23.64
C ASP A 43 19.45 -5.19 23.36
N LEU A 44 19.40 -5.69 22.13
CA LEU A 44 20.15 -6.88 21.72
C LEU A 44 21.66 -6.66 21.78
N TYR A 45 22.13 -5.50 21.33
CA TYR A 45 23.56 -5.14 21.43
C TYR A 45 24.02 -5.06 22.88
N ASP A 46 23.26 -4.42 23.75
CA ASP A 46 23.53 -4.25 25.16
C ASP A 46 23.50 -5.60 25.92
N ALA A 47 22.68 -6.55 25.43
CA ALA A 47 22.65 -7.95 25.91
C ALA A 47 23.83 -8.80 25.42
N GLY A 48 24.75 -8.26 24.62
CA GLY A 48 25.96 -8.94 24.16
C GLY A 48 25.88 -9.57 22.77
N GLU A 49 24.78 -9.39 22.03
CA GLU A 49 24.60 -9.88 20.64
C GLU A 49 25.37 -9.01 19.62
N THR A 50 26.64 -8.81 19.86
CA THR A 50 27.50 -7.88 19.12
C THR A 50 27.79 -8.33 17.69
N VAL A 51 27.78 -9.65 17.41
CA VAL A 51 28.04 -10.18 16.07
C VAL A 51 26.92 -9.75 15.08
N THR A 52 25.67 -9.84 15.50
CA THR A 52 24.52 -9.42 14.72
C THR A 52 24.49 -7.91 14.58
N ALA A 53 24.66 -7.18 15.67
CA ALA A 53 24.63 -5.72 15.67
C ALA A 53 25.78 -5.09 14.86
N GLY A 54 26.93 -5.74 14.76
CA GLY A 54 28.07 -5.28 13.96
C GLY A 54 27.89 -5.42 12.43
N ARG A 55 26.80 -6.06 11.98
CA ARG A 55 26.56 -6.31 10.54
C ARG A 55 25.69 -5.28 9.86
N PHE A 56 25.15 -4.31 10.56
CA PHE A 56 24.29 -3.31 9.91
C PHE A 56 24.43 -1.92 10.51
N VAL A 57 24.06 -0.95 9.70
CA VAL A 57 23.91 0.45 10.10
C VAL A 57 22.58 0.95 9.60
N ILE A 58 21.76 1.50 10.51
CA ILE A 58 20.54 2.23 10.17
C ILE A 58 20.83 3.71 10.34
N CYS A 59 20.60 4.50 9.31
CA CYS A 59 20.90 5.92 9.32
C CYS A 59 19.89 6.74 8.52
N THR A 60 19.88 8.04 8.79
CA THR A 60 19.14 9.02 8.01
C THR A 60 20.06 10.14 7.59
N TYR A 61 19.85 10.69 6.39
CA TYR A 61 20.58 11.84 5.86
C TYR A 61 19.77 12.50 4.73
N PRO A 62 20.01 13.79 4.44
CA PRO A 62 19.35 14.52 3.36
C PRO A 62 19.60 13.89 1.99
N HIS A 63 18.68 14.10 1.04
CA HIS A 63 18.79 13.57 -0.33
C HIS A 63 20.05 14.05 -1.08
N GLU A 64 20.50 15.26 -0.82
CA GLU A 64 21.67 15.86 -1.45
C GLU A 64 23.01 15.31 -0.93
N ASN A 65 22.96 14.44 0.10
CA ASN A 65 24.17 13.89 0.70
C ASN A 65 24.89 12.95 -0.27
N LYS A 66 26.21 13.07 -0.34
CA LYS A 66 27.08 12.22 -1.18
C LYS A 66 27.14 10.76 -0.70
N ALA A 67 26.64 10.46 0.49
CA ALA A 67 26.67 9.11 1.08
C ALA A 67 26.06 8.05 0.18
N THR A 68 24.90 8.31 -0.43
CA THR A 68 24.24 7.38 -1.35
C THR A 68 25.16 7.01 -2.53
N LYS A 69 25.90 7.98 -3.10
CA LYS A 69 26.86 7.73 -4.19
C LYS A 69 28.04 6.86 -3.73
N ILE A 70 28.54 7.09 -2.52
CA ILE A 70 29.68 6.36 -1.96
C ILE A 70 29.28 4.90 -1.68
N VAL A 71 28.13 4.71 -1.04
CA VAL A 71 27.63 3.37 -0.70
C VAL A 71 27.26 2.59 -1.97
N SER A 72 26.58 3.22 -2.94
CA SER A 72 26.20 2.58 -4.20
C SER A 72 27.41 2.06 -5.01
N LYS A 73 28.57 2.70 -4.91
CA LYS A 73 29.79 2.25 -5.56
C LYS A 73 30.46 1.06 -4.87
N ARG A 74 30.08 0.76 -3.65
CA ARG A 74 30.70 -0.28 -2.81
C ARG A 74 29.79 -1.47 -2.51
N CYS A 75 28.47 -1.29 -2.63
CA CYS A 75 27.52 -2.37 -2.37
C CYS A 75 27.53 -3.39 -3.52
N GLU A 76 27.23 -4.64 -3.19
CA GLU A 76 27.04 -5.73 -4.11
C GLU A 76 25.55 -5.90 -4.48
N LEU A 77 24.65 -5.42 -3.62
CA LEU A 77 23.22 -5.37 -3.84
C LEU A 77 22.67 -4.03 -3.38
N ARG A 78 21.92 -3.35 -4.26
CA ARG A 78 21.14 -2.17 -3.91
C ARG A 78 19.66 -2.50 -3.97
N VAL A 79 18.95 -2.29 -2.87
CA VAL A 79 17.49 -2.44 -2.78
C VAL A 79 16.86 -1.07 -2.60
N ILE A 80 15.94 -0.71 -3.47
CA ILE A 80 15.27 0.61 -3.48
C ILE A 80 13.78 0.42 -3.24
N TRP A 81 13.30 0.98 -2.12
CA TRP A 81 11.87 1.11 -1.82
C TRP A 81 11.48 2.58 -1.92
N GLY A 82 10.55 2.92 -2.80
CA GLY A 82 10.13 4.32 -2.94
C GLY A 82 9.11 4.55 -4.05
N GLY A 83 8.61 5.78 -4.15
CA GLY A 83 7.83 6.21 -5.30
C GLY A 83 8.68 6.21 -6.58
N ASN A 84 8.03 6.30 -7.74
CA ASN A 84 8.68 6.24 -9.04
C ASN A 84 9.83 7.25 -9.15
N GLU A 85 9.60 8.52 -8.78
CA GLU A 85 10.60 9.58 -8.82
C GLU A 85 11.83 9.26 -7.96
N THR A 86 11.60 8.73 -6.73
CA THR A 86 12.69 8.32 -5.84
C THR A 86 13.50 7.17 -6.45
N VAL A 87 12.81 6.19 -7.03
CA VAL A 87 13.46 5.05 -7.68
C VAL A 87 14.29 5.51 -8.87
N GLU A 88 13.77 6.39 -9.72
CA GLU A 88 14.48 6.96 -10.87
C GLU A 88 15.72 7.74 -10.43
N THR A 89 15.55 8.62 -9.44
CA THR A 89 16.65 9.44 -8.90
C THR A 89 17.80 8.59 -8.35
N ILE A 90 17.47 7.54 -7.58
CA ILE A 90 18.49 6.67 -7.00
C ILE A 90 19.11 5.76 -8.07
N THR A 91 18.31 5.27 -9.01
CA THR A 91 18.79 4.44 -10.13
C THR A 91 19.79 5.18 -11.02
N ALA A 92 19.64 6.49 -11.18
CA ALA A 92 20.58 7.31 -11.93
C ALA A 92 21.99 7.40 -11.26
N ILE A 93 22.12 6.98 -9.99
CA ILE A 93 23.42 6.94 -9.31
C ILE A 93 24.15 5.65 -9.72
N PRO A 94 25.38 5.77 -10.29
CA PRO A 94 26.13 4.61 -10.73
C PRO A 94 26.40 3.60 -9.61
N LEU A 95 26.18 2.33 -9.91
CA LEU A 95 26.55 1.18 -9.09
C LEU A 95 27.95 0.68 -9.42
N ASN A 96 28.48 -0.20 -8.56
CA ASN A 96 29.53 -1.11 -8.94
C ASN A 96 29.07 -1.95 -10.13
N PRO A 97 29.88 -2.15 -11.20
CA PRO A 97 29.48 -2.89 -12.39
C PRO A 97 29.00 -4.33 -12.14
N THR A 98 29.43 -4.96 -11.07
CA THR A 98 29.03 -6.32 -10.68
C THR A 98 27.86 -6.37 -9.70
N ALA A 99 27.36 -5.21 -9.24
CA ALA A 99 26.30 -5.15 -8.27
C ALA A 99 24.93 -5.40 -8.93
N LEU A 100 24.03 -6.03 -8.16
CA LEU A 100 22.64 -6.20 -8.51
C LEU A 100 21.80 -5.04 -7.96
N GLU A 101 20.69 -4.76 -8.63
CA GLU A 101 19.72 -3.78 -8.19
C GLU A 101 18.31 -4.36 -8.19
N ILE A 102 17.60 -4.22 -7.06
CA ILE A 102 16.18 -4.59 -6.91
C ILE A 102 15.38 -3.33 -6.60
N LYS A 103 14.33 -3.10 -7.37
CA LYS A 103 13.49 -1.90 -7.30
C LYS A 103 12.07 -2.26 -6.91
N PHE A 104 11.53 -1.51 -5.96
CA PHE A 104 10.14 -1.58 -5.54
C PHE A 104 9.50 -0.19 -5.73
N PRO A 105 9.14 0.17 -6.98
CA PRO A 105 8.45 1.41 -7.31
C PRO A 105 6.99 1.37 -6.82
N ASN A 106 6.25 2.42 -7.11
CA ASN A 106 4.81 2.43 -6.85
C ASN A 106 4.13 1.24 -7.52
N ARG A 107 3.26 0.57 -6.78
CA ARG A 107 2.43 -0.54 -7.25
C ARG A 107 0.97 -0.26 -6.98
N THR A 108 0.10 -0.79 -7.81
CA THR A 108 -1.34 -0.72 -7.65
C THR A 108 -1.87 -2.12 -7.43
N SER A 109 -2.65 -2.30 -6.37
CA SER A 109 -3.34 -3.56 -6.08
C SER A 109 -4.83 -3.40 -6.30
N PHE A 110 -5.48 -4.50 -6.61
CA PHE A 110 -6.93 -4.61 -6.72
C PHE A 110 -7.41 -5.90 -6.07
N SER A 111 -8.68 -5.94 -5.73
CA SER A 111 -9.35 -7.13 -5.26
C SER A 111 -10.45 -7.54 -6.24
N ALA A 112 -10.73 -8.83 -6.32
CA ALA A 112 -11.83 -9.37 -7.11
C ALA A 112 -12.70 -10.28 -6.24
N ILE A 113 -14.02 -10.09 -6.29
CA ILE A 113 -15.01 -10.89 -5.57
C ILE A 113 -15.93 -11.55 -6.57
N ASN A 114 -15.94 -12.88 -6.56
CA ASN A 114 -16.89 -13.68 -7.36
C ASN A 114 -18.23 -13.75 -6.62
N LEU A 115 -19.27 -13.16 -7.20
CA LEU A 115 -20.61 -13.08 -6.60
C LEU A 115 -21.28 -14.45 -6.45
N ALA A 116 -21.03 -15.39 -7.36
CA ALA A 116 -21.57 -16.74 -7.25
C ALA A 116 -20.94 -17.54 -6.08
N THR A 117 -19.66 -17.28 -5.80
CA THR A 117 -18.98 -17.84 -4.61
C THR A 117 -19.51 -17.16 -3.35
N LEU A 118 -19.67 -15.84 -3.37
CA LEU A 118 -20.19 -15.08 -2.25
C LEU A 118 -21.61 -15.51 -1.85
N ALA A 119 -22.46 -15.89 -2.81
CA ALA A 119 -23.79 -16.41 -2.55
C ALA A 119 -23.79 -17.71 -1.72
N LYS A 120 -22.71 -18.49 -1.79
CA LYS A 120 -22.54 -19.75 -1.06
C LYS A 120 -21.79 -19.58 0.27
N THR A 121 -21.25 -18.40 0.53
CA THR A 121 -20.46 -18.10 1.72
C THR A 121 -21.39 -17.93 2.93
N THR A 122 -21.07 -18.59 4.03
CA THR A 122 -21.80 -18.44 5.29
C THR A 122 -21.56 -17.07 5.92
N ASP A 123 -22.47 -16.62 6.80
CA ASP A 123 -22.31 -15.34 7.49
C ASP A 123 -21.01 -15.27 8.31
N LYS A 124 -20.63 -16.38 8.95
CA LYS A 124 -19.37 -16.45 9.71
C LYS A 124 -18.13 -16.25 8.84
N GLU A 125 -18.11 -16.84 7.67
CA GLU A 125 -17.02 -16.66 6.71
C GLU A 125 -17.03 -15.26 6.11
N LEU A 126 -18.22 -14.70 5.88
CA LEU A 126 -18.38 -13.36 5.34
C LEU A 126 -17.92 -12.29 6.36
N ILE A 127 -18.24 -12.43 7.64
CA ILE A 127 -17.71 -11.58 8.72
C ILE A 127 -16.17 -11.58 8.65
N ARG A 128 -15.56 -12.77 8.63
CA ARG A 128 -14.09 -12.88 8.58
C ARG A 128 -13.50 -12.26 7.31
N LEU A 129 -14.16 -12.44 6.17
CA LEU A 129 -13.75 -11.84 4.91
C LEU A 129 -13.78 -10.32 5.01
N CYS A 130 -14.87 -9.75 5.53
CA CYS A 130 -15.04 -8.30 5.66
C CYS A 130 -14.06 -7.69 6.67
N ASP A 131 -13.78 -8.37 7.80
CA ASP A 131 -12.79 -7.93 8.78
C ASP A 131 -11.38 -7.88 8.16
N ASN A 132 -11.00 -8.93 7.42
CA ASN A 132 -9.70 -8.96 6.73
C ASN A 132 -9.63 -7.90 5.62
N PHE A 133 -10.68 -7.76 4.81
CA PHE A 133 -10.72 -6.77 3.75
C PHE A 133 -10.71 -5.34 4.30
N TYR A 134 -11.37 -5.11 5.44
CA TYR A 134 -11.27 -3.84 6.17
C TYR A 134 -9.83 -3.53 6.57
N ALA A 135 -9.09 -4.51 7.12
CA ALA A 135 -7.69 -4.35 7.45
C ALA A 135 -6.83 -4.02 6.21
N ASP A 136 -7.06 -4.69 5.08
CA ASP A 136 -6.34 -4.44 3.83
C ASP A 136 -6.55 -3.01 3.29
N ILE A 137 -7.73 -2.42 3.52
CA ILE A 137 -8.06 -1.08 3.05
C ILE A 137 -7.63 0.00 4.04
N GLN A 138 -7.82 -0.22 5.35
CA GLN A 138 -7.71 0.87 6.32
C GLN A 138 -6.31 0.98 6.96
N LEU A 139 -5.57 -0.11 7.03
CA LEU A 139 -4.21 -0.05 7.55
C LEU A 139 -3.34 0.86 6.68
N PHE A 140 -2.50 1.67 7.34
CA PHE A 140 -1.61 2.64 6.69
C PHE A 140 -2.35 3.65 5.78
N GLY A 141 -3.60 3.99 6.08
CA GLY A 141 -4.40 4.89 5.24
C GLY A 141 -4.55 4.42 3.80
N GLN A 142 -4.54 3.09 3.55
CA GLN A 142 -4.56 2.47 2.21
C GLN A 142 -3.31 2.80 1.36
N GLN A 143 -2.22 3.24 1.98
CA GLN A 143 -1.00 3.62 1.28
C GLN A 143 -0.01 2.46 1.10
N ALA A 144 -0.32 1.27 1.62
CA ALA A 144 0.50 0.09 1.38
C ALA A 144 0.36 -0.38 -0.08
N CYS A 145 1.44 -0.89 -0.65
CA CYS A 145 1.42 -1.40 -2.04
C CYS A 145 0.50 -2.63 -2.23
N SER A 146 0.12 -3.29 -1.15
CA SER A 146 -0.85 -4.41 -1.12
C SER A 146 -2.29 -3.96 -0.88
N SER A 147 -2.52 -2.71 -0.47
CA SER A 147 -3.87 -2.21 -0.26
C SER A 147 -4.59 -2.02 -1.60
N PRO A 148 -5.76 -2.65 -1.79
CA PRO A 148 -6.49 -2.53 -3.05
C PRO A 148 -7.05 -1.12 -3.22
N LEU A 149 -6.85 -0.54 -4.40
CA LEU A 149 -7.45 0.72 -4.83
C LEU A 149 -8.73 0.49 -5.64
N ALA A 150 -8.86 -0.68 -6.24
CA ALA A 150 -10.04 -1.07 -7.01
C ALA A 150 -10.60 -2.41 -6.52
N LEU A 151 -11.92 -2.55 -6.67
CA LEU A 151 -12.67 -3.75 -6.35
C LEU A 151 -13.52 -4.17 -7.55
N TYR A 152 -13.29 -5.39 -8.03
CA TYR A 152 -14.04 -5.98 -9.13
C TYR A 152 -15.05 -6.98 -8.61
N PHE A 153 -16.34 -6.75 -8.89
CA PHE A 153 -17.40 -7.73 -8.66
C PHE A 153 -17.63 -8.53 -9.94
N VAL A 154 -17.34 -9.82 -9.89
CA VAL A 154 -17.43 -10.73 -11.05
C VAL A 154 -18.70 -11.55 -10.97
N GLY A 155 -19.45 -11.60 -12.06
CA GLY A 155 -20.69 -12.37 -12.18
C GLY A 155 -21.96 -11.54 -12.22
N SER A 156 -21.86 -10.19 -12.32
CA SER A 156 -22.99 -9.30 -12.50
C SER A 156 -22.56 -8.06 -13.31
N SER A 157 -23.52 -7.43 -13.95
CA SER A 157 -23.34 -6.13 -14.66
C SER A 157 -23.66 -4.93 -13.77
N GLY A 158 -24.02 -5.14 -12.53
CA GLY A 158 -24.38 -4.09 -11.57
C GLY A 158 -24.69 -4.65 -10.18
N PRO A 159 -25.12 -3.80 -9.24
CA PRO A 159 -25.51 -4.21 -7.89
C PRO A 159 -26.54 -5.34 -7.90
N CYS A 160 -26.39 -6.26 -6.97
CA CYS A 160 -27.30 -7.42 -6.77
C CYS A 160 -27.35 -7.76 -5.28
N GLU A 161 -28.22 -8.72 -4.89
CA GLU A 161 -28.39 -9.13 -3.49
C GLU A 161 -27.07 -9.50 -2.79
N GLN A 162 -26.18 -10.22 -3.46
CA GLN A 162 -24.89 -10.64 -2.92
C GLN A 162 -23.94 -9.45 -2.73
N TYR A 163 -23.99 -8.46 -3.60
CA TYR A 163 -23.26 -7.21 -3.49
C TYR A 163 -23.74 -6.43 -2.27
N GLU A 164 -25.06 -6.23 -2.11
CA GLU A 164 -25.64 -5.53 -0.96
C GLU A 164 -25.28 -6.22 0.35
N ARG A 165 -25.44 -7.56 0.40
CA ARG A 165 -25.06 -8.37 1.55
C ARG A 165 -23.57 -8.18 1.93
N PHE A 166 -22.66 -8.14 0.96
CA PHE A 166 -21.23 -7.88 1.23
C PHE A 166 -21.03 -6.52 1.90
N TRP A 167 -21.65 -5.47 1.40
CA TRP A 167 -21.48 -4.12 1.96
C TRP A 167 -22.13 -3.95 3.34
N ASP A 168 -23.22 -4.64 3.61
CA ASP A 168 -23.83 -4.66 4.95
C ASP A 168 -22.84 -5.21 6.00
N PHE A 169 -22.21 -6.34 5.71
CA PHE A 169 -21.20 -6.94 6.59
C PHE A 169 -19.94 -6.10 6.66
N PHE A 170 -19.49 -5.54 5.56
CA PHE A 170 -18.31 -4.67 5.55
C PHE A 170 -18.55 -3.38 6.36
N THR A 171 -19.72 -2.77 6.26
CA THR A 171 -20.09 -1.59 7.06
C THR A 171 -20.08 -1.90 8.55
N ALA A 172 -20.51 -3.11 8.94
CA ALA A 172 -20.45 -3.56 10.32
C ALA A 172 -18.99 -3.73 10.80
N ALA A 173 -18.08 -4.26 9.98
CA ALA A 173 -16.65 -4.36 10.28
C ALA A 173 -16.00 -2.97 10.43
N ALA A 174 -16.38 -2.02 9.59
CA ALA A 174 -15.83 -0.67 9.55
C ALA A 174 -16.42 0.30 10.59
N LYS A 175 -17.43 -0.11 11.41
CA LYS A 175 -18.22 0.77 12.28
C LYS A 175 -17.42 1.66 13.24
N ASN A 176 -16.24 1.21 13.67
CA ASN A 176 -15.39 1.92 14.62
C ASN A 176 -14.34 2.82 13.94
N HIS A 177 -14.26 2.79 12.61
CA HIS A 177 -13.32 3.61 11.85
C HIS A 177 -13.71 5.09 11.94
N LYS A 178 -12.72 5.94 12.22
CA LYS A 178 -12.89 7.39 12.24
C LYS A 178 -11.85 8.02 11.34
N LEU A 179 -12.32 8.81 10.39
CA LEU A 179 -11.47 9.65 9.57
C LEU A 179 -11.30 11.03 10.23
N SER A 180 -10.13 11.60 10.05
CA SER A 180 -9.90 13.02 10.33
C SER A 180 -10.59 13.89 9.25
N ALA A 181 -10.77 15.17 9.55
CA ALA A 181 -11.37 16.10 8.61
C ALA A 181 -10.52 16.26 7.32
N SER A 182 -9.19 16.16 7.43
CA SER A 182 -8.29 16.18 6.27
C SER A 182 -8.49 14.96 5.38
N GLU A 183 -8.56 13.75 5.93
CA GLU A 183 -8.79 12.53 5.15
C GLU A 183 -10.14 12.54 4.43
N VAL A 184 -11.18 13.08 5.07
CA VAL A 184 -12.49 13.27 4.43
C VAL A 184 -12.38 14.25 3.26
N MET A 185 -11.67 15.38 3.46
CA MET A 185 -11.49 16.37 2.39
C MET A 185 -10.69 15.79 1.21
N ASP A 186 -9.63 15.06 1.49
CA ASP A 186 -8.80 14.40 0.46
C ASP A 186 -9.64 13.43 -0.39
N ARG A 187 -10.54 12.66 0.23
CA ARG A 187 -11.49 11.80 -0.49
C ARG A 187 -12.34 12.59 -1.49
N TYR A 188 -12.93 13.71 -1.06
CA TYR A 188 -13.82 14.49 -1.92
C TYR A 188 -13.08 15.18 -3.06
N VAL A 189 -11.91 15.76 -2.78
CA VAL A 189 -11.09 16.42 -3.80
C VAL A 189 -10.67 15.42 -4.87
N SER A 190 -10.18 14.25 -4.46
CA SER A 190 -9.73 13.23 -5.39
C SER A 190 -10.89 12.58 -6.17
N ALA A 191 -12.03 12.31 -5.51
CA ALA A 191 -13.22 11.81 -6.19
C ALA A 191 -13.71 12.79 -7.27
N SER A 192 -13.70 14.09 -6.96
CA SER A 192 -14.05 15.14 -7.93
C SER A 192 -13.06 15.19 -9.09
N SER A 193 -11.75 15.06 -8.83
CA SER A 193 -10.71 15.00 -9.87
C SER A 193 -10.92 13.80 -10.79
N MET A 194 -11.14 12.59 -10.21
CA MET A 194 -11.41 11.39 -10.98
C MET A 194 -12.70 11.49 -11.82
N ALA A 195 -13.76 12.11 -11.30
CA ALA A 195 -14.99 12.35 -12.06
C ALA A 195 -14.77 13.34 -13.20
N ILE A 196 -14.03 14.42 -12.98
CA ILE A 196 -13.69 15.40 -14.02
C ILE A 196 -12.86 14.76 -15.12
N SER A 197 -11.90 13.91 -14.75
CA SER A 197 -11.03 13.22 -15.69
C SER A 197 -11.69 12.05 -16.43
N GLY A 198 -12.92 11.66 -16.05
CA GLY A 198 -13.67 10.57 -16.66
C GLY A 198 -13.19 9.18 -16.26
N VAL A 199 -12.45 9.07 -15.17
CA VAL A 199 -12.01 7.78 -14.59
C VAL A 199 -13.15 7.08 -13.87
N VAL A 200 -14.02 7.87 -13.24
CA VAL A 200 -15.25 7.39 -12.57
C VAL A 200 -16.47 8.09 -13.13
N ASP A 201 -17.65 7.48 -12.93
CA ASP A 201 -18.91 8.06 -13.40
C ASP A 201 -19.21 9.35 -12.63
N ARG A 202 -19.53 10.42 -13.39
CA ARG A 202 -19.86 11.74 -12.83
C ARG A 202 -21.22 11.78 -12.12
N SER A 203 -22.13 10.88 -12.50
CA SER A 203 -23.51 10.89 -11.98
C SER A 203 -23.61 10.38 -10.54
N GLU A 204 -22.58 9.70 -10.05
CA GLU A 204 -22.61 8.95 -8.81
C GLU A 204 -21.38 9.20 -7.92
N VAL A 205 -21.00 10.44 -7.69
CA VAL A 205 -20.06 10.72 -6.59
C VAL A 205 -20.84 10.57 -5.28
N PRO A 206 -20.89 9.39 -4.66
CA PRO A 206 -21.74 9.18 -3.51
C PRO A 206 -21.13 9.82 -2.29
N PHE A 207 -21.83 10.74 -1.69
CA PHE A 207 -21.55 11.31 -0.38
C PHE A 207 -21.95 10.35 0.77
N SER A 208 -22.14 9.05 0.50
CA SER A 208 -23.10 8.27 1.28
C SER A 208 -22.54 7.36 2.37
N HIS A 209 -21.22 7.14 2.52
CA HIS A 209 -20.73 6.30 3.60
C HIS A 209 -19.56 6.92 4.35
N ASP A 210 -19.76 7.21 5.64
CA ASP A 210 -18.72 7.71 6.56
C ASP A 210 -17.47 6.81 6.63
N LYS A 211 -17.56 5.56 6.16
CA LYS A 211 -16.53 4.53 6.35
C LYS A 211 -15.71 4.22 5.10
N VAL A 212 -16.38 4.12 3.97
CA VAL A 212 -15.75 3.85 2.67
C VAL A 212 -16.37 4.73 1.61
N LEU A 213 -15.54 5.32 0.77
CA LEU A 213 -15.99 6.02 -0.43
C LEU A 213 -15.97 5.04 -1.61
N LEU A 214 -17.14 4.75 -2.17
CA LEU A 214 -17.28 3.91 -3.36
C LEU A 214 -17.48 4.80 -4.59
N LEU A 215 -16.69 4.55 -5.62
CA LEU A 215 -16.73 5.26 -6.88
C LEU A 215 -16.91 4.26 -8.01
N ASN A 216 -17.95 4.43 -8.83
CA ASN A 216 -18.13 3.56 -10.00
C ASN A 216 -17.10 3.88 -11.07
N GLY A 217 -16.24 2.92 -11.38
CA GLY A 217 -15.19 3.07 -12.37
C GLY A 217 -15.72 2.93 -13.80
N CYS A 218 -15.17 3.71 -14.71
CA CYS A 218 -15.47 3.62 -16.13
C CYS A 218 -14.47 2.66 -16.81
N LEU A 219 -14.94 1.47 -17.23
CA LEU A 219 -14.11 0.47 -17.90
C LEU A 219 -13.51 0.95 -19.24
N THR A 220 -14.14 1.95 -19.86
CA THR A 220 -13.68 2.52 -21.14
C THR A 220 -12.70 3.67 -20.96
N SER A 221 -12.42 4.08 -19.72
CA SER A 221 -11.46 5.16 -19.46
C SER A 221 -10.05 4.72 -19.85
N GLN A 222 -9.37 5.57 -20.60
CA GLN A 222 -7.95 5.39 -20.93
C GLN A 222 -7.01 5.92 -19.85
N ARG A 223 -7.55 6.62 -18.84
CA ARG A 223 -6.77 7.19 -17.74
C ARG A 223 -6.73 6.24 -16.56
N SER A 224 -5.57 6.21 -15.90
CA SER A 224 -5.39 5.47 -14.67
C SER A 224 -6.00 6.22 -13.49
N PHE A 225 -6.78 5.53 -12.64
CA PHE A 225 -7.25 6.06 -11.37
C PHE A 225 -6.16 6.13 -10.30
N ARG A 226 -5.00 5.57 -10.59
CA ARG A 226 -3.91 5.39 -9.63
C ARG A 226 -3.34 6.70 -9.10
N ASP A 227 -3.11 7.66 -9.99
CA ASP A 227 -2.38 8.89 -9.65
C ASP A 227 -3.24 9.87 -8.85
N ASP A 228 -4.57 9.80 -9.02
CA ASP A 228 -5.56 10.63 -8.34
C ASP A 228 -6.23 9.93 -7.15
N HIS A 229 -5.86 8.67 -6.83
CA HIS A 229 -6.53 7.90 -5.79
C HIS A 229 -6.10 8.37 -4.39
N PRO A 230 -7.05 8.77 -3.52
CA PRO A 230 -6.74 9.40 -2.23
C PRO A 230 -6.26 8.43 -1.15
N GLY A 231 -6.48 7.12 -1.34
CA GLY A 231 -6.38 6.18 -0.22
C GLY A 231 -7.53 6.36 0.76
N ASN A 232 -7.22 6.26 2.06
CA ASN A 232 -8.14 6.56 3.16
C ASN A 232 -9.49 5.82 3.09
N GLY A 233 -9.51 4.56 2.60
CA GLY A 233 -10.72 3.77 2.43
C GLY A 233 -11.59 4.20 1.25
N SER A 234 -11.00 4.71 0.18
CA SER A 234 -11.68 4.92 -1.10
C SER A 234 -11.50 3.71 -2.00
N LEU A 235 -12.53 3.30 -2.74
CA LEU A 235 -12.48 2.19 -3.68
C LEU A 235 -13.15 2.57 -4.99
N VAL A 236 -12.45 2.33 -6.09
CA VAL A 236 -13.06 2.35 -7.42
C VAL A 236 -13.62 0.97 -7.72
N GLN A 237 -14.92 0.84 -7.83
CA GLN A 237 -15.58 -0.44 -8.06
C GLN A 237 -15.97 -0.63 -9.53
N PHE A 238 -15.90 -1.88 -9.96
CA PHE A 238 -16.26 -2.32 -11.29
C PHE A 238 -17.13 -3.56 -11.24
N PHE A 239 -18.09 -3.65 -12.14
CA PHE A 239 -18.90 -4.83 -12.31
C PHE A 239 -18.50 -5.53 -13.61
N LEU A 240 -18.14 -6.80 -13.51
CA LEU A 240 -17.76 -7.62 -14.65
C LEU A 240 -18.79 -8.74 -14.81
N PRO A 241 -19.56 -8.78 -15.91
CA PRO A 241 -20.43 -9.90 -16.17
C PRO A 241 -19.61 -11.18 -16.27
N GLN A 242 -20.20 -12.33 -15.94
CA GLN A 242 -19.54 -13.60 -16.11
C GLN A 242 -19.23 -13.77 -17.60
N LEU A 243 -17.96 -14.02 -17.91
CA LEU A 243 -17.61 -14.43 -19.26
C LEU A 243 -18.32 -15.76 -19.52
N VAL A 244 -19.18 -15.80 -20.51
CA VAL A 244 -19.76 -17.04 -21.02
C VAL A 244 -18.66 -17.65 -21.89
N ASP A 245 -18.17 -18.85 -21.50
CA ASP A 245 -17.21 -19.65 -22.28
C ASP A 245 -17.78 -20.01 -23.64
#